data_6c254f2a2c9c07ad0bcc1e45e662ab4f
#
_entry.id   6c254f2a2c9c07ad0bcc1e45e662ab4f
#
_cell.length_a   1.000
_cell.length_b   1.000
_cell.length_c   1.000
_cell.angle_alpha   90.00
_cell.angle_beta   90.00
_cell.angle_gamma   90.00
#
_symmetry.space_group_name_H-M   'P 1'
#
loop_
_entity.id
_entity.type
_entity.pdbx_description
1 polymer ?
#
loop_
_entity_poly.entity_id
_entity_poly.type
_entity_poly.pdbx_seq_one_letter_code
_entity_poly.pdbx_strand_id
1 'polypeptide(L)'
;PKTVRRQRQMCIRDRYEGGTHLSDFKLVRPLFRNGKVFCYLASVGHWHDVAGNVPGNYNPAATESFQEGVHIPPVKLFRAGVRQDDILSILRTNSRLPLSVYGDLNAQVSALDLGHGRLNALLDEYGDDTISAVFAELRARAHLQMQAHISALPNGDVAATDYLDNDGIKDEALPIAVDVHVDGERMVLDFSRSAAQCAGPVNISRSTAIAACYVALKHLFPDVPANAGVLDPVEIIIPDQSLLSATAPKPVGGYTETILRIIDVIFTAIGKLDPSRALANAYGTINALSLAGHRDDGSRWV
;
A
#
# COMPACT_ATOMS: atom_id res chain seq x y z
N PRO A 1 37.33 -2.19 -0.75
CA PRO A 1 36.85 -1.44 0.42
C PRO A 1 35.79 -0.38 0.08
N LYS A 2 35.79 0.25 -1.13
CA LYS A 2 34.77 1.24 -1.54
C LYS A 2 33.41 0.60 -1.90
N THR A 3 33.37 -0.64 -2.32
CA THR A 3 32.19 -1.37 -2.76
C THR A 3 31.27 -1.76 -1.59
N VAL A 4 31.84 -2.11 -0.43
CA VAL A 4 31.08 -2.51 0.77
C VAL A 4 30.30 -1.32 1.37
N ARG A 5 30.79 -0.08 1.19
CA ARG A 5 30.12 1.14 1.73
C ARG A 5 28.84 1.53 1.01
N ARG A 6 28.61 1.07 -0.26
CA ARG A 6 27.40 1.37 -1.04
C ARG A 6 26.23 0.44 -0.72
N GLN A 7 26.46 -0.69 -0.08
CA GLN A 7 25.49 -1.79 0.09
C GLN A 7 24.47 -1.59 1.21
N ARG A 8 24.57 -0.52 2.03
CA ARG A 8 23.68 -0.31 3.18
C ARG A 8 23.08 1.09 3.17
N GLN A 9 22.24 1.37 2.20
CA GLN A 9 21.37 2.54 2.21
C GLN A 9 19.94 2.07 2.39
N MET A 10 19.23 2.56 3.41
CA MET A 10 17.80 2.35 3.60
C MET A 10 17.10 3.69 3.56
N CYS A 11 15.99 3.75 2.87
CA CYS A 11 15.16 4.95 2.76
C CYS A 11 13.79 4.68 3.38
N ILE A 12 13.22 5.67 4.04
CA ILE A 12 11.82 5.71 4.48
C ILE A 12 11.06 6.56 3.46
N ARG A 13 9.82 6.23 3.15
CA ARG A 13 9.05 6.89 2.09
C ARG A 13 7.71 7.43 2.58
N ASP A 14 7.27 8.56 2.02
CA ASP A 14 6.00 9.23 2.26
C ASP A 14 4.80 8.49 1.62
N ARG A 15 3.58 8.74 2.13
CA ARG A 15 2.32 8.09 1.77
C ARG A 15 1.80 8.44 0.38
N TYR A 16 1.90 9.69 -0.09
CA TYR A 16 1.41 10.08 -1.43
C TYR A 16 2.29 9.54 -2.55
N GLU A 17 3.56 9.27 -2.27
CA GLU A 17 4.53 8.69 -3.22
C GLU A 17 4.65 7.16 -3.14
N GLY A 18 3.60 6.46 -2.68
CA GLY A 18 3.57 5.00 -2.61
C GLY A 18 3.25 4.44 -1.23
N GLY A 19 2.64 5.26 -0.35
CA GLY A 19 2.12 4.84 0.96
C GLY A 19 0.62 4.70 0.99
N THR A 20 0.11 4.16 2.09
CA THR A 20 -1.31 4.07 2.44
C THR A 20 -1.67 5.19 3.42
N HIS A 21 -1.19 5.09 4.66
CA HIS A 21 -1.31 6.09 5.72
C HIS A 21 0.03 6.27 6.44
N LEU A 22 0.12 7.22 7.38
CA LEU A 22 1.41 7.55 8.02
C LEU A 22 1.96 6.43 8.91
N SER A 23 1.11 5.56 9.46
CA SER A 23 1.55 4.44 10.30
C SER A 23 2.27 3.33 9.51
N ASP A 24 2.11 3.27 8.18
CA ASP A 24 2.77 2.28 7.34
C ASP A 24 4.16 2.73 6.91
N PHE A 25 5.14 2.46 7.76
CA PHE A 25 6.55 2.77 7.50
C PHE A 25 7.15 1.80 6.49
N LYS A 26 7.73 2.36 5.43
CA LYS A 26 8.36 1.59 4.35
C LYS A 26 9.87 1.77 4.40
N LEU A 27 10.59 0.67 4.66
CA LEU A 27 12.03 0.63 4.54
C LEU A 27 12.42 0.00 3.21
N VAL A 28 13.30 0.65 2.47
CA VAL A 28 13.80 0.16 1.17
C VAL A 28 15.32 0.05 1.22
N ARG A 29 15.84 -1.12 0.84
CA ARG A 29 17.25 -1.42 0.79
C ARG A 29 17.66 -1.88 -0.60
N PRO A 30 18.63 -1.22 -1.25
CA PRO A 30 19.20 -1.72 -2.50
C PRO A 30 20.12 -2.93 -2.24
N LEU A 31 20.03 -3.91 -3.12
CA LEU A 31 21.00 -5.00 -3.24
C LEU A 31 21.92 -4.70 -4.45
N PHE A 32 23.22 -4.70 -4.21
CA PHE A 32 24.22 -4.40 -5.24
C PHE A 32 24.97 -5.67 -5.66
N ARG A 33 25.12 -5.85 -6.98
CA ARG A 33 26.02 -6.85 -7.61
C ARG A 33 26.96 -6.13 -8.55
N ASN A 34 28.22 -6.45 -8.50
CA ASN A 34 29.24 -5.88 -9.39
C ASN A 34 29.22 -4.34 -9.46
N GLY A 35 28.93 -3.67 -8.33
CA GLY A 35 28.88 -2.21 -8.22
C GLY A 35 27.61 -1.54 -8.77
N LYS A 36 26.65 -2.29 -9.31
CA LYS A 36 25.34 -1.84 -9.79
C LYS A 36 24.22 -2.31 -8.87
N VAL A 37 23.11 -1.57 -8.82
CA VAL A 37 21.89 -2.03 -8.13
C VAL A 37 21.31 -3.19 -8.94
N PHE A 38 21.18 -4.35 -8.30
CA PHE A 38 20.51 -5.52 -8.88
C PHE A 38 19.00 -5.43 -8.67
N CYS A 39 18.59 -5.20 -7.43
CA CYS A 39 17.17 -5.00 -7.07
C CYS A 39 17.04 -4.17 -5.78
N TYR A 40 15.79 -3.92 -5.39
CA TYR A 40 15.44 -3.32 -4.10
C TYR A 40 14.65 -4.33 -3.28
N LEU A 41 14.98 -4.43 -2.01
CA LEU A 41 14.19 -5.12 -0.99
C LEU A 41 13.38 -4.07 -0.24
N ALA A 42 12.11 -4.35 0.02
CA ALA A 42 11.25 -3.47 0.80
C ALA A 42 10.59 -4.23 1.96
N SER A 43 10.44 -3.55 3.08
CA SER A 43 9.67 -4.01 4.23
C SER A 43 8.68 -2.92 4.61
N VAL A 44 7.43 -3.29 4.80
CA VAL A 44 6.38 -2.41 5.31
C VAL A 44 6.02 -2.88 6.72
N GLY A 45 5.94 -1.95 7.67
CA GLY A 45 5.50 -2.20 9.03
C GLY A 45 4.47 -1.16 9.44
N HIS A 46 3.33 -1.61 9.95
CA HIS A 46 2.36 -0.74 10.59
C HIS A 46 2.83 -0.41 12.01
N TRP A 47 3.22 0.84 12.26
CA TRP A 47 3.66 1.28 13.58
C TRP A 47 2.48 1.76 14.39
N HIS A 48 2.48 1.37 15.66
CA HIS A 48 1.34 1.55 16.55
C HIS A 48 1.00 3.03 16.83
N ASP A 49 1.99 3.91 16.95
CA ASP A 49 1.80 5.36 17.19
C ASP A 49 2.94 6.15 16.54
N VAL A 50 2.58 7.05 15.64
CA VAL A 50 3.52 7.88 14.87
C VAL A 50 3.22 9.38 15.02
N ALA A 51 2.87 9.81 16.21
CA ALA A 51 2.44 11.17 16.51
C ALA A 51 0.98 11.43 16.06
N GLY A 52 0.69 12.66 15.64
CA GLY A 52 -0.68 13.09 15.32
C GLY A 52 -1.44 13.58 16.54
N ASN A 53 -2.65 14.03 16.31
CA ASN A 53 -3.44 14.69 17.36
C ASN A 53 -4.24 13.72 18.27
N VAL A 54 -4.32 12.43 17.88
CA VAL A 54 -4.93 11.38 18.70
C VAL A 54 -3.99 10.18 18.86
N PRO A 55 -4.05 9.44 20.00
CA PRO A 55 -3.32 8.19 20.17
C PRO A 55 -3.74 7.14 19.14
N GLY A 56 -2.79 6.33 18.64
CA GLY A 56 -3.04 5.28 17.66
C GLY A 56 -3.35 5.77 16.24
N ASN A 57 -3.26 7.08 15.99
CA ASN A 57 -3.38 7.73 14.67
C ASN A 57 -4.73 7.59 13.94
N TYR A 58 -5.73 6.97 14.55
CA TYR A 58 -7.09 6.88 14.00
C TYR A 58 -7.91 8.10 14.41
N ASN A 59 -7.95 9.11 13.55
CA ASN A 59 -8.72 10.31 13.79
C ASN A 59 -9.81 10.50 12.73
N PRO A 60 -11.08 10.12 13.01
CA PRO A 60 -12.19 10.27 12.06
C PRO A 60 -12.55 11.75 11.75
N ALA A 61 -12.07 12.69 12.57
CA ALA A 61 -12.28 14.12 12.40
C ALA A 61 -11.05 14.85 11.82
N ALA A 62 -10.08 14.13 11.25
CA ALA A 62 -8.94 14.75 10.60
C ALA A 62 -9.38 15.46 9.32
N THR A 63 -8.92 16.71 9.14
CA THR A 63 -9.14 17.52 7.92
C THR A 63 -7.86 17.78 7.16
N GLU A 64 -6.72 17.50 7.80
CA GLU A 64 -5.40 17.63 7.23
C GLU A 64 -4.50 16.47 7.67
N SER A 65 -3.64 16.10 6.79
CA SER A 65 -2.69 15.03 7.01
C SER A 65 -1.71 15.26 8.16
N PHE A 66 -1.45 16.52 8.51
CA PHE A 66 -0.59 16.88 9.66
C PHE A 66 -1.19 16.45 11.01
N GLN A 67 -2.50 16.22 11.07
CA GLN A 67 -3.20 15.71 12.25
C GLN A 67 -3.03 14.20 12.43
N GLU A 68 -2.60 13.48 11.39
CA GLU A 68 -2.53 12.02 11.35
C GLU A 68 -1.19 11.44 11.79
N GLY A 69 -0.13 12.27 11.89
CA GLY A 69 1.18 11.80 12.33
C GLY A 69 2.34 12.59 11.76
N VAL A 70 3.56 12.09 12.03
CA VAL A 70 4.80 12.69 11.55
C VAL A 70 5.00 12.41 10.06
N HIS A 71 5.29 13.47 9.30
CA HIS A 71 5.65 13.37 7.89
C HIS A 71 7.16 13.22 7.73
N ILE A 72 7.60 12.14 7.11
CA ILE A 72 9.01 11.90 6.84
C ILE A 72 9.19 11.76 5.34
N PRO A 73 9.96 12.66 4.71
CA PRO A 73 10.31 12.50 3.30
C PRO A 73 11.25 11.30 3.13
N PRO A 74 11.53 10.87 1.89
CA PRO A 74 12.54 9.83 1.64
C PRO A 74 13.89 10.23 2.24
N VAL A 75 14.25 9.59 3.36
CA VAL A 75 15.50 9.86 4.08
C VAL A 75 16.35 8.60 4.20
N LYS A 76 17.67 8.77 4.27
CA LYS A 76 18.60 7.66 4.42
C LYS A 76 18.77 7.29 5.89
N LEU A 77 18.02 6.28 6.34
CA LEU A 77 18.16 5.73 7.71
C LEU A 77 19.55 5.12 7.95
N PHE A 78 20.19 4.57 6.91
CA PHE A 78 21.57 4.12 6.96
C PHE A 78 22.38 4.75 5.83
N ARG A 79 23.57 5.24 6.17
CA ARG A 79 24.57 5.74 5.20
C ARG A 79 25.84 4.92 5.31
N ALA A 80 26.21 4.24 4.25
CA ALA A 80 27.41 3.38 4.22
C ALA A 80 27.48 2.37 5.39
N GLY A 81 26.32 1.86 5.80
CA GLY A 81 26.22 0.89 6.90
C GLY A 81 26.11 1.48 8.30
N VAL A 82 26.19 2.82 8.43
CA VAL A 82 26.05 3.53 9.71
C VAL A 82 24.62 4.05 9.84
N ARG A 83 23.93 3.65 10.92
CA ARG A 83 22.59 4.15 11.24
C ARG A 83 22.64 5.65 11.56
N GLN A 84 21.65 6.37 11.11
CA GLN A 84 21.48 7.79 11.40
C GLN A 84 20.60 7.93 12.64
N ASP A 85 21.23 7.98 13.82
CA ASP A 85 20.53 7.97 15.11
C ASP A 85 19.69 9.23 15.34
N ASP A 86 20.00 10.34 14.69
CA ASP A 86 19.18 11.56 14.73
C ASP A 86 17.77 11.31 14.18
N ILE A 87 17.63 10.55 13.08
CA ILE A 87 16.34 10.18 12.51
C ILE A 87 15.56 9.32 13.51
N LEU A 88 16.22 8.33 14.12
CA LEU A 88 15.58 7.49 15.13
C LEU A 88 15.14 8.33 16.35
N SER A 89 15.94 9.28 16.76
CA SER A 89 15.62 10.19 17.88
C SER A 89 14.38 11.03 17.58
N ILE A 90 14.27 11.58 16.36
CA ILE A 90 13.07 12.32 15.90
C ILE A 90 11.85 11.43 15.97
N LEU A 91 11.92 10.21 15.42
CA LEU A 91 10.79 9.26 15.40
C LEU A 91 10.33 8.90 16.81
N ARG A 92 11.27 8.55 17.70
CA ARG A 92 10.97 8.19 19.09
C ARG A 92 10.38 9.33 19.89
N THR A 93 10.89 10.56 19.71
CA THR A 93 10.43 11.75 20.44
C THR A 93 9.00 12.13 20.03
N ASN A 94 8.61 11.85 18.78
CA ASN A 94 7.28 12.15 18.28
C ASN A 94 6.25 11.04 18.56
N SER A 95 6.65 9.86 19.04
CA SER A 95 5.73 8.78 19.38
C SER A 95 5.39 8.76 20.88
N ARG A 96 4.15 8.40 21.19
CA ARG A 96 3.71 8.09 22.57
C ARG A 96 4.27 6.75 23.04
N LEU A 97 4.72 5.89 22.09
CA LEU A 97 5.25 4.54 22.33
C LEU A 97 6.68 4.39 21.80
N PRO A 98 7.67 5.13 22.32
CA PRO A 98 9.02 5.19 21.77
C PRO A 98 9.76 3.84 21.77
N LEU A 99 9.43 2.93 22.66
CA LEU A 99 10.00 1.57 22.71
C LEU A 99 9.43 0.69 21.59
N SER A 100 8.13 0.77 21.31
CA SER A 100 7.49 0.06 20.20
C SER A 100 8.07 0.52 18.85
N VAL A 101 8.16 1.84 18.62
CA VAL A 101 8.81 2.41 17.43
C VAL A 101 10.23 1.88 17.23
N TYR A 102 11.01 1.79 18.30
CA TYR A 102 12.36 1.22 18.25
C TYR A 102 12.34 -0.27 17.89
N GLY A 103 11.43 -1.03 18.50
CA GLY A 103 11.25 -2.47 18.23
C GLY A 103 10.85 -2.73 16.78
N ASP A 104 9.83 -2.02 16.29
CA ASP A 104 9.28 -2.17 14.94
C ASP A 104 10.33 -1.81 13.87
N LEU A 105 11.05 -0.70 14.08
CA LEU A 105 12.14 -0.31 13.18
C LEU A 105 13.22 -1.39 13.09
N ASN A 106 13.67 -1.92 14.24
CA ASN A 106 14.70 -2.96 14.25
C ASN A 106 14.20 -4.28 13.65
N ALA A 107 12.93 -4.63 13.85
CA ALA A 107 12.32 -5.81 13.22
C ALA A 107 12.33 -5.69 11.69
N GLN A 108 11.94 -4.53 11.15
CA GLN A 108 11.98 -4.28 9.71
C GLN A 108 13.42 -4.29 9.15
N VAL A 109 14.37 -3.70 9.87
CA VAL A 109 15.81 -3.75 9.51
C VAL A 109 16.30 -5.19 9.46
N SER A 110 15.99 -5.99 10.50
CA SER A 110 16.39 -7.40 10.58
C SER A 110 15.77 -8.24 9.46
N ALA A 111 14.50 -7.99 9.11
CA ALA A 111 13.84 -8.65 7.99
C ALA A 111 14.53 -8.35 6.65
N LEU A 112 14.93 -7.08 6.43
CA LEU A 112 15.68 -6.69 5.23
C LEU A 112 17.10 -7.27 5.22
N ASP A 113 17.77 -7.37 6.37
CA ASP A 113 19.09 -8.01 6.47
C ASP A 113 19.00 -9.50 6.14
N LEU A 114 17.98 -10.21 6.66
CA LEU A 114 17.74 -11.61 6.35
C LEU A 114 17.42 -11.83 4.87
N GLY A 115 16.49 -11.03 4.32
CA GLY A 115 16.13 -11.10 2.90
C GLY A 115 17.33 -10.84 1.98
N HIS A 116 18.14 -9.83 2.32
CA HIS A 116 19.37 -9.51 1.60
C HIS A 116 20.36 -10.68 1.64
N GLY A 117 20.57 -11.32 2.79
CA GLY A 117 21.45 -12.48 2.93
C GLY A 117 20.97 -13.67 2.10
N ARG A 118 19.67 -14.00 2.17
CA ARG A 118 19.08 -15.12 1.41
C ARG A 118 19.15 -14.90 -0.10
N LEU A 119 18.84 -13.68 -0.56
CA LEU A 119 18.91 -13.39 -2.00
C LEU A 119 20.35 -13.42 -2.51
N ASN A 120 21.34 -12.91 -1.74
CA ASN A 120 22.75 -13.06 -2.11
C ASN A 120 23.16 -14.52 -2.22
N ALA A 121 22.74 -15.39 -1.30
CA ALA A 121 23.05 -16.83 -1.38
C ALA A 121 22.50 -17.45 -2.67
N LEU A 122 21.27 -17.12 -3.08
CA LEU A 122 20.71 -17.56 -4.37
C LEU A 122 21.49 -17.01 -5.56
N LEU A 123 21.90 -15.73 -5.51
CA LEU A 123 22.70 -15.11 -6.57
C LEU A 123 24.10 -15.74 -6.68
N ASP A 124 24.68 -16.13 -5.56
CA ASP A 124 25.99 -16.80 -5.53
C ASP A 124 25.91 -18.27 -6.03
N GLU A 125 24.77 -18.94 -5.77
CA GLU A 125 24.53 -20.32 -6.19
C GLU A 125 24.14 -20.43 -7.68
N TYR A 126 23.22 -19.59 -8.17
CA TYR A 126 22.62 -19.70 -9.50
C TYR A 126 23.12 -18.66 -10.50
N GLY A 127 23.80 -17.63 -10.05
CA GLY A 127 24.28 -16.50 -10.87
C GLY A 127 23.25 -15.39 -11.07
N ASP A 128 23.77 -14.17 -11.29
CA ASP A 128 22.97 -12.94 -11.41
C ASP A 128 21.99 -13.01 -12.59
N ASP A 129 22.45 -13.53 -13.76
CA ASP A 129 21.63 -13.63 -14.97
C ASP A 129 20.47 -14.63 -14.80
N THR A 130 20.72 -15.77 -14.16
CA THR A 130 19.68 -16.77 -13.89
C THR A 130 18.59 -16.20 -12.98
N ILE A 131 18.96 -15.55 -11.89
CA ILE A 131 17.99 -14.97 -10.95
C ILE A 131 17.20 -13.82 -11.61
N SER A 132 17.86 -13.01 -12.45
CA SER A 132 17.19 -11.97 -13.23
C SER A 132 16.15 -12.58 -14.21
N ALA A 133 16.52 -13.66 -14.91
CA ALA A 133 15.60 -14.38 -15.79
C ALA A 133 14.42 -15.00 -15.04
N VAL A 134 14.65 -15.54 -13.84
CA VAL A 134 13.57 -16.06 -12.95
C VAL A 134 12.57 -14.95 -12.56
N PHE A 135 13.05 -13.75 -12.21
CA PHE A 135 12.15 -12.65 -11.89
C PHE A 135 11.28 -12.24 -13.09
N ALA A 136 11.90 -12.17 -14.28
CA ALA A 136 11.18 -11.86 -15.52
C ALA A 136 10.15 -12.96 -15.86
N GLU A 137 10.52 -14.23 -15.74
CA GLU A 137 9.65 -15.38 -16.01
C GLU A 137 8.47 -15.45 -15.04
N LEU A 138 8.69 -15.23 -13.73
CA LEU A 138 7.62 -15.20 -12.74
C LEU A 138 6.58 -14.12 -13.04
N ARG A 139 7.03 -12.93 -13.48
CA ARG A 139 6.12 -11.85 -13.90
C ARG A 139 5.37 -12.22 -15.17
N ALA A 140 6.08 -12.75 -16.17
CA ALA A 140 5.48 -13.16 -17.44
C ALA A 140 4.42 -14.26 -17.25
N ARG A 141 4.66 -15.25 -16.38
CA ARG A 141 3.66 -16.28 -16.05
C ARG A 141 2.41 -15.69 -15.42
N ALA A 142 2.56 -14.79 -14.45
CA ALA A 142 1.40 -14.12 -13.84
C ALA A 142 0.61 -13.30 -14.87
N HIS A 143 1.31 -12.58 -15.76
CA HIS A 143 0.71 -11.85 -16.87
C HIS A 143 -0.11 -12.76 -17.79
N LEU A 144 0.50 -13.85 -18.31
CA LEU A 144 -0.18 -14.78 -19.20
C LEU A 144 -1.38 -15.49 -18.56
N GLN A 145 -1.26 -15.88 -17.29
CA GLN A 145 -2.39 -16.46 -16.58
C GLN A 145 -3.52 -15.45 -16.37
N MET A 146 -3.18 -14.20 -16.05
CA MET A 146 -4.19 -13.14 -15.92
C MET A 146 -4.88 -12.85 -17.26
N GLN A 147 -4.11 -12.77 -18.37
CA GLN A 147 -4.70 -12.67 -19.72
C GLN A 147 -5.65 -13.82 -20.03
N ALA A 148 -5.28 -15.06 -19.73
CA ALA A 148 -6.14 -16.22 -19.93
C ALA A 148 -7.44 -16.13 -19.12
N HIS A 149 -7.39 -15.63 -17.88
CA HIS A 149 -8.58 -15.40 -17.07
C HIS A 149 -9.46 -14.29 -17.63
N ILE A 150 -8.87 -13.19 -18.11
CA ILE A 150 -9.61 -12.08 -18.73
C ILE A 150 -10.28 -12.57 -20.01
N SER A 151 -9.57 -13.31 -20.88
CA SER A 151 -10.11 -13.86 -22.13
C SER A 151 -11.26 -14.86 -21.90
N ALA A 152 -11.34 -15.47 -20.72
CA ALA A 152 -12.44 -16.37 -20.36
C ALA A 152 -13.67 -15.62 -19.84
N LEU A 153 -13.60 -14.31 -19.61
CA LEU A 153 -14.77 -13.49 -19.29
C LEU A 153 -15.53 -13.14 -20.58
N PRO A 154 -16.86 -12.90 -20.50
CA PRO A 154 -17.59 -12.29 -21.59
C PRO A 154 -17.02 -10.90 -21.95
N ASN A 155 -16.86 -10.60 -23.24
CA ASN A 155 -16.57 -9.23 -23.68
C ASN A 155 -17.77 -8.34 -23.40
N GLY A 156 -17.53 -7.09 -22.99
CA GLY A 156 -18.59 -6.12 -22.76
C GLY A 156 -18.26 -5.05 -21.73
N ASP A 157 -19.25 -4.21 -21.52
CA ASP A 157 -19.21 -3.08 -20.60
C ASP A 157 -20.19 -3.29 -19.46
N VAL A 158 -19.71 -3.14 -18.23
CA VAL A 158 -20.52 -3.19 -17.02
C VAL A 158 -20.10 -2.08 -16.07
N ALA A 159 -21.03 -1.67 -15.21
CA ALA A 159 -20.74 -0.62 -14.23
C ALA A 159 -21.28 -0.99 -12.85
N ALA A 160 -20.59 -0.55 -11.82
CA ALA A 160 -21.06 -0.61 -10.45
C ALA A 160 -20.77 0.69 -9.71
N THR A 161 -21.60 0.99 -8.73
CA THR A 161 -21.42 2.15 -7.84
C THR A 161 -21.84 1.71 -6.43
N ASP A 162 -21.04 2.10 -5.46
CA ASP A 162 -21.33 1.99 -4.05
C ASP A 162 -20.92 3.29 -3.35
N TYR A 163 -21.23 3.46 -2.08
CA TYR A 163 -21.08 4.74 -1.38
C TYR A 163 -20.37 4.55 -0.05
N LEU A 164 -19.56 5.54 0.32
CA LEU A 164 -19.30 5.84 1.73
C LEU A 164 -20.43 6.76 2.21
N ASP A 165 -20.96 6.51 3.39
CA ASP A 165 -22.10 7.26 3.94
C ASP A 165 -21.75 8.75 4.11
N ASN A 166 -20.53 9.03 4.57
CA ASN A 166 -19.99 10.38 4.72
C ASN A 166 -18.44 10.34 4.85
N ASP A 167 -17.80 11.50 5.00
CA ASP A 167 -16.34 11.62 5.19
C ASP A 167 -15.90 11.87 6.65
N GLY A 168 -16.84 11.81 7.61
CA GLY A 168 -16.60 12.13 9.01
C GLY A 168 -16.64 13.63 9.33
N ILE A 169 -16.69 14.52 8.32
CA ILE A 169 -16.75 15.98 8.45
C ILE A 169 -18.05 16.53 7.88
N LYS A 170 -18.44 16.04 6.70
CA LYS A 170 -19.68 16.37 6.03
C LYS A 170 -20.58 15.16 5.96
N ASP A 171 -21.87 15.36 6.22
CA ASP A 171 -22.89 14.31 6.10
C ASP A 171 -23.42 14.25 4.66
N GLU A 172 -22.54 13.84 3.75
CA GLU A 172 -22.80 13.70 2.32
C GLU A 172 -22.22 12.36 1.83
N ALA A 173 -23.03 11.56 1.14
CA ALA A 173 -22.60 10.30 0.58
C ALA A 173 -21.56 10.50 -0.54
N LEU A 174 -20.50 9.70 -0.51
CA LEU A 174 -19.40 9.77 -1.47
C LEU A 174 -19.44 8.55 -2.40
N PRO A 175 -19.80 8.72 -3.69
CA PRO A 175 -19.81 7.62 -4.63
C PRO A 175 -18.40 7.11 -4.94
N ILE A 176 -18.27 5.78 -4.97
CA ILE A 176 -17.16 5.05 -5.56
C ILE A 176 -17.74 4.23 -6.70
N ALA A 177 -17.38 4.55 -7.92
CA ALA A 177 -17.92 3.95 -9.11
C ALA A 177 -16.82 3.39 -10.00
N VAL A 178 -17.06 2.22 -10.60
CA VAL A 178 -16.19 1.62 -11.60
C VAL A 178 -16.97 1.29 -12.85
N ASP A 179 -16.44 1.69 -13.99
CA ASP A 179 -16.81 1.20 -15.31
C ASP A 179 -15.77 0.15 -15.72
N VAL A 180 -16.21 -1.06 -15.99
CA VAL A 180 -15.36 -2.18 -16.40
C VAL A 180 -15.62 -2.48 -17.85
N HIS A 181 -14.56 -2.43 -18.66
CA HIS A 181 -14.58 -2.84 -20.06
C HIS A 181 -13.68 -4.05 -20.24
N VAL A 182 -14.20 -5.13 -20.83
CA VAL A 182 -13.43 -6.33 -21.17
C VAL A 182 -13.49 -6.53 -22.69
N ASP A 183 -12.31 -6.59 -23.32
CA ASP A 183 -12.15 -6.87 -24.74
C ASP A 183 -10.96 -7.82 -24.96
N GLY A 184 -11.26 -9.07 -25.30
CA GLY A 184 -10.29 -10.14 -25.49
C GLY A 184 -9.43 -10.36 -24.23
N GLU A 185 -8.16 -10.04 -24.32
CA GLU A 185 -7.16 -10.23 -23.25
C GLU A 185 -6.93 -9.00 -22.36
N ARG A 186 -7.70 -7.93 -22.55
CA ARG A 186 -7.53 -6.66 -21.85
C ARG A 186 -8.75 -6.32 -21.01
N MET A 187 -8.49 -5.72 -19.86
CA MET A 187 -9.50 -5.18 -18.96
C MET A 187 -9.18 -3.73 -18.64
N VAL A 188 -10.20 -2.87 -18.66
CA VAL A 188 -10.10 -1.50 -18.16
C VAL A 188 -10.97 -1.37 -16.92
N LEU A 189 -10.42 -0.78 -15.88
CA LEU A 189 -11.13 -0.37 -14.66
C LEU A 189 -11.12 1.15 -14.59
N ASP A 190 -12.21 1.80 -14.96
CA ASP A 190 -12.32 3.26 -15.00
C ASP A 190 -13.12 3.77 -13.80
N PHE A 191 -12.45 4.54 -12.93
CA PHE A 191 -13.03 5.16 -11.74
C PHE A 191 -13.39 6.63 -11.93
N SER A 192 -13.49 7.11 -13.16
CA SER A 192 -13.73 8.53 -13.47
C SER A 192 -15.04 9.10 -12.88
N ARG A 193 -16.00 8.25 -12.55
CA ARG A 193 -17.29 8.65 -11.93
C ARG A 193 -17.27 8.65 -10.41
N SER A 194 -16.13 8.34 -9.77
CA SER A 194 -15.99 8.41 -8.32
C SER A 194 -15.90 9.85 -7.83
N ALA A 195 -16.20 10.07 -6.54
CA ALA A 195 -16.19 11.39 -5.91
C ALA A 195 -14.84 12.10 -6.04
N ALA A 196 -14.87 13.43 -6.01
CA ALA A 196 -13.69 14.25 -5.80
C ALA A 196 -13.12 14.02 -4.38
N GLN A 197 -11.84 14.40 -4.17
CA GLN A 197 -11.24 14.33 -2.84
C GLN A 197 -12.05 15.12 -1.81
N CYS A 198 -12.30 14.52 -0.65
CA CYS A 198 -13.16 15.05 0.40
C CYS A 198 -12.38 15.81 1.48
N ALA A 199 -13.11 16.35 2.47
CA ALA A 199 -12.52 17.05 3.60
C ALA A 199 -11.98 16.11 4.67
N GLY A 200 -12.65 14.97 4.89
CA GLY A 200 -12.33 13.99 5.93
C GLY A 200 -11.28 12.95 5.53
N PRO A 201 -10.95 12.02 6.45
CA PRO A 201 -9.79 11.14 6.32
C PRO A 201 -9.99 9.91 5.44
N VAL A 202 -11.15 9.75 4.80
CA VAL A 202 -11.45 8.58 3.95
C VAL A 202 -10.86 8.66 2.54
N ASN A 203 -10.12 9.72 2.21
CA ASN A 203 -9.34 9.80 0.97
C ASN A 203 -8.26 8.71 0.92
N ILE A 204 -7.83 8.35 -0.28
CA ILE A 204 -6.69 7.46 -0.49
C ILE A 204 -5.73 8.02 -1.55
N SER A 205 -4.49 7.53 -1.52
CA SER A 205 -3.53 7.82 -2.58
C SER A 205 -3.80 6.96 -3.82
N ARG A 206 -3.38 7.40 -5.00
CA ARG A 206 -3.46 6.63 -6.25
C ARG A 206 -2.84 5.23 -6.11
N SER A 207 -1.70 5.12 -5.43
CA SER A 207 -1.03 3.82 -5.21
C SER A 207 -1.87 2.87 -4.35
N THR A 208 -2.60 3.40 -3.38
CA THR A 208 -3.53 2.63 -2.53
C THR A 208 -4.73 2.14 -3.34
N ALA A 209 -5.29 2.98 -4.23
CA ALA A 209 -6.37 2.57 -5.13
C ALA A 209 -5.93 1.45 -6.08
N ILE A 210 -4.74 1.56 -6.68
CA ILE A 210 -4.16 0.49 -7.52
C ILE A 210 -3.98 -0.80 -6.72
N ALA A 211 -3.51 -0.70 -5.46
CA ALA A 211 -3.38 -1.87 -4.58
C ALA A 211 -4.75 -2.51 -4.25
N ALA A 212 -5.80 -1.71 -4.05
CA ALA A 212 -7.17 -2.23 -3.87
C ALA A 212 -7.66 -2.99 -5.10
N CYS A 213 -7.43 -2.46 -6.31
CA CYS A 213 -7.72 -3.17 -7.56
C CYS A 213 -6.96 -4.50 -7.64
N TYR A 214 -5.67 -4.50 -7.29
CA TYR A 214 -4.87 -5.72 -7.24
C TYR A 214 -5.46 -6.76 -6.28
N VAL A 215 -5.88 -6.34 -5.09
CA VAL A 215 -6.51 -7.23 -4.08
C VAL A 215 -7.82 -7.80 -4.63
N ALA A 216 -8.68 -6.98 -5.24
CA ALA A 216 -9.92 -7.44 -5.86
C ALA A 216 -9.66 -8.50 -6.95
N LEU A 217 -8.72 -8.23 -7.85
CA LEU A 217 -8.35 -9.17 -8.91
C LEU A 217 -7.78 -10.48 -8.36
N LYS A 218 -7.01 -10.41 -7.27
CA LYS A 218 -6.48 -11.62 -6.61
C LYS A 218 -7.53 -12.44 -5.88
N HIS A 219 -8.65 -11.85 -5.47
CA HIS A 219 -9.81 -12.62 -4.97
C HIS A 219 -10.58 -13.29 -6.11
N LEU A 220 -10.78 -12.60 -7.23
CA LEU A 220 -11.46 -13.12 -8.41
C LEU A 220 -10.64 -14.22 -9.12
N PHE A 221 -9.30 -14.10 -9.10
CA PHE A 221 -8.35 -14.99 -9.77
C PHE A 221 -7.25 -15.45 -8.81
N PRO A 222 -7.57 -16.27 -7.79
CA PRO A 222 -6.67 -16.61 -6.69
C PRO A 222 -5.45 -17.43 -7.11
N ASP A 223 -5.54 -18.19 -8.19
CA ASP A 223 -4.50 -19.07 -8.73
C ASP A 223 -3.37 -18.31 -9.45
N VAL A 224 -3.59 -17.07 -9.91
CA VAL A 224 -2.53 -16.26 -10.53
C VAL A 224 -1.44 -15.93 -9.51
N PRO A 225 -0.14 -16.14 -9.80
CA PRO A 225 0.95 -15.82 -8.87
C PRO A 225 0.94 -14.35 -8.43
N ALA A 226 1.13 -14.12 -7.13
CA ALA A 226 1.08 -12.78 -6.55
C ALA A 226 2.36 -11.97 -6.90
N ASN A 227 2.32 -11.24 -8.02
CA ASN A 227 3.35 -10.29 -8.44
C ASN A 227 2.77 -9.23 -9.38
N ALA A 228 3.60 -8.31 -9.87
CA ALA A 228 3.16 -7.21 -10.73
C ALA A 228 2.51 -7.65 -12.06
N GLY A 229 2.78 -8.87 -12.54
CA GLY A 229 2.19 -9.41 -13.77
C GLY A 229 0.67 -9.51 -13.74
N VAL A 230 0.06 -9.56 -12.55
CA VAL A 230 -1.41 -9.53 -12.39
C VAL A 230 -2.03 -8.27 -13.01
N LEU A 231 -1.35 -7.13 -12.90
CA LEU A 231 -1.84 -5.84 -13.40
C LEU A 231 -1.40 -5.53 -14.84
N ASP A 232 -0.46 -6.28 -15.42
CA ASP A 232 0.06 -5.97 -16.75
C ASP A 232 -1.01 -5.93 -17.86
N PRO A 233 -2.07 -6.80 -17.88
CA PRO A 233 -3.14 -6.72 -18.87
C PRO A 233 -4.33 -5.84 -18.43
N VAL A 234 -4.22 -5.12 -17.29
CA VAL A 234 -5.29 -4.32 -16.72
C VAL A 234 -4.93 -2.84 -16.73
N GLU A 235 -5.72 -2.04 -17.42
CA GLU A 235 -5.62 -0.59 -17.38
C GLU A 235 -6.48 -0.05 -16.24
N ILE A 236 -5.93 0.82 -15.39
CA ILE A 236 -6.64 1.43 -14.26
C ILE A 236 -6.65 2.95 -14.44
N ILE A 237 -7.84 3.50 -14.66
CA ILE A 237 -8.06 4.94 -14.88
C ILE A 237 -8.58 5.54 -13.58
N ILE A 238 -7.83 6.48 -13.01
CA ILE A 238 -8.18 7.19 -11.78
C ILE A 238 -7.99 8.68 -12.04
N PRO A 239 -9.01 9.53 -11.92
CA PRO A 239 -8.87 10.98 -12.09
C PRO A 239 -7.94 11.57 -11.03
N ASP A 240 -7.25 12.65 -11.38
CA ASP A 240 -6.47 13.42 -10.41
C ASP A 240 -7.40 14.13 -9.41
N GLN A 241 -6.93 14.32 -8.19
CA GLN A 241 -7.67 14.98 -7.11
C GLN A 241 -9.05 14.35 -6.82
N SER A 242 -9.21 13.07 -7.12
CA SER A 242 -10.38 12.29 -6.70
C SER A 242 -10.19 11.73 -5.27
N LEU A 243 -11.26 11.21 -4.71
CA LEU A 243 -11.25 10.43 -3.46
C LEU A 243 -10.19 9.32 -3.50
N LEU A 244 -9.94 8.75 -4.71
CA LEU A 244 -9.04 7.63 -4.98
C LEU A 244 -7.61 8.05 -5.37
N SER A 245 -7.33 9.35 -5.44
CA SER A 245 -6.02 9.92 -5.80
C SER A 245 -5.79 11.27 -5.12
N ALA A 246 -6.13 11.35 -3.85
CA ALA A 246 -5.99 12.58 -3.08
C ALA A 246 -4.54 13.06 -3.00
N THR A 247 -4.41 14.38 -2.92
CA THR A 247 -3.12 15.07 -2.82
C THR A 247 -2.98 15.78 -1.48
N ALA A 248 -1.72 15.98 -1.05
CA ALA A 248 -1.43 16.73 0.17
C ALA A 248 -2.10 18.12 0.16
N PRO A 249 -2.59 18.60 1.30
CA PRO A 249 -2.53 18.03 2.64
C PRO A 249 -3.76 17.19 3.03
N LYS A 250 -4.51 16.63 2.09
CA LYS A 250 -5.73 15.86 2.40
C LYS A 250 -5.44 14.67 3.33
N PRO A 251 -6.28 14.44 4.37
CA PRO A 251 -6.08 13.31 5.28
C PRO A 251 -6.44 11.99 4.59
N VAL A 252 -5.75 10.92 4.97
CA VAL A 252 -5.90 9.57 4.38
C VAL A 252 -5.89 8.46 5.44
N GLY A 253 -6.01 8.78 6.73
CA GLY A 253 -5.92 7.81 7.82
C GLY A 253 -7.04 6.77 7.82
N GLY A 254 -8.22 7.12 7.32
CA GLY A 254 -9.37 6.23 7.16
C GLY A 254 -9.42 5.46 5.84
N TYR A 255 -8.29 5.29 5.17
CA TYR A 255 -8.16 4.68 3.85
C TYR A 255 -8.86 3.31 3.71
N THR A 256 -8.97 2.56 4.79
CA THR A 256 -9.54 1.21 4.82
C THR A 256 -11.00 1.17 4.40
N GLU A 257 -11.77 2.19 4.75
CA GLU A 257 -13.17 2.33 4.36
C GLU A 257 -13.30 2.38 2.82
N THR A 258 -12.46 3.19 2.20
CA THR A 258 -12.46 3.40 0.75
C THR A 258 -11.95 2.19 -0.03
N ILE A 259 -10.89 1.51 0.44
CA ILE A 259 -10.37 0.33 -0.27
C ILE A 259 -11.37 -0.81 -0.29
N LEU A 260 -12.16 -1.01 0.78
CA LEU A 260 -13.18 -2.05 0.82
C LEU A 260 -14.28 -1.76 -0.22
N ARG A 261 -14.69 -0.50 -0.38
CA ARG A 261 -15.66 -0.12 -1.42
C ARG A 261 -15.13 -0.29 -2.83
N ILE A 262 -13.83 0.00 -3.08
CA ILE A 262 -13.20 -0.29 -4.39
C ILE A 262 -13.29 -1.79 -4.71
N ILE A 263 -12.96 -2.64 -3.75
CA ILE A 263 -13.01 -4.09 -3.92
C ILE A 263 -14.45 -4.54 -4.22
N ASP A 264 -15.41 -4.03 -3.46
CA ASP A 264 -16.83 -4.40 -3.59
C ASP A 264 -17.44 -3.97 -4.93
N VAL A 265 -17.12 -2.76 -5.43
CA VAL A 265 -17.65 -2.32 -6.74
C VAL A 265 -17.05 -3.13 -7.88
N ILE A 266 -15.77 -3.56 -7.78
CA ILE A 266 -15.17 -4.46 -8.76
C ILE A 266 -15.86 -5.83 -8.73
N PHE A 267 -16.10 -6.41 -7.55
CA PHE A 267 -16.82 -7.68 -7.41
C PHE A 267 -18.21 -7.59 -7.99
N THR A 268 -18.93 -6.52 -7.68
CA THR A 268 -20.27 -6.26 -8.19
C THR A 268 -20.29 -6.12 -9.71
N ALA A 269 -19.34 -5.39 -10.30
CA ALA A 269 -19.24 -5.20 -11.73
C ALA A 269 -18.92 -6.53 -12.44
N ILE A 270 -17.91 -7.26 -11.98
CA ILE A 270 -17.54 -8.57 -12.57
C ILE A 270 -18.66 -9.58 -12.40
N GLY A 271 -19.35 -9.60 -11.25
CA GLY A 271 -20.53 -10.48 -11.04
C GLY A 271 -21.70 -10.17 -11.96
N LYS A 272 -21.85 -8.92 -12.44
CA LYS A 272 -22.82 -8.56 -13.48
C LYS A 272 -22.39 -9.05 -14.87
N LEU A 273 -21.10 -9.00 -15.17
CA LEU A 273 -20.53 -9.46 -16.42
C LEU A 273 -20.56 -11.00 -16.54
N ASP A 274 -20.14 -11.66 -15.45
CA ASP A 274 -20.13 -13.12 -15.31
C ASP A 274 -20.70 -13.53 -13.94
N PRO A 275 -22.00 -13.92 -13.88
CA PRO A 275 -22.64 -14.32 -12.62
C PRO A 275 -21.98 -15.52 -11.93
N SER A 276 -21.23 -16.35 -12.65
CA SER A 276 -20.51 -17.49 -12.07
C SER A 276 -19.34 -17.06 -11.19
N ARG A 277 -18.90 -15.80 -11.33
CA ARG A 277 -17.82 -15.18 -10.56
C ARG A 277 -18.33 -14.17 -9.53
N ALA A 278 -19.63 -14.14 -9.28
CA ALA A 278 -20.19 -13.25 -8.27
C ALA A 278 -19.65 -13.59 -6.88
N LEU A 279 -19.12 -12.60 -6.22
CA LEU A 279 -18.66 -12.66 -4.82
C LEU A 279 -19.55 -11.79 -3.94
N ALA A 280 -19.74 -12.19 -2.70
CA ALA A 280 -20.41 -11.38 -1.71
C ALA A 280 -19.52 -10.19 -1.32
N ASN A 281 -20.15 -9.03 -1.14
CA ASN A 281 -19.46 -7.84 -0.67
C ASN A 281 -19.12 -7.94 0.82
N ALA A 282 -18.11 -7.17 1.24
CA ALA A 282 -17.71 -7.08 2.61
C ALA A 282 -18.70 -6.25 3.45
N TYR A 283 -18.61 -6.36 4.76
CA TYR A 283 -19.32 -5.46 5.70
C TYR A 283 -19.01 -3.98 5.43
N GLY A 284 -17.81 -3.68 4.90
CA GLY A 284 -17.49 -2.40 4.30
C GLY A 284 -17.00 -1.34 5.26
N THR A 285 -16.74 -1.68 6.51
CA THR A 285 -16.10 -0.79 7.49
C THR A 285 -15.13 -1.57 8.36
N ILE A 286 -14.14 -0.87 8.92
CA ILE A 286 -13.25 -1.42 9.93
C ILE A 286 -13.61 -0.80 11.27
N ASN A 287 -14.17 -1.62 12.16
CA ASN A 287 -14.49 -1.22 13.52
C ASN A 287 -13.19 -1.06 14.31
N ALA A 288 -12.63 0.16 14.32
CA ALA A 288 -11.44 0.49 15.06
C ALA A 288 -11.79 1.14 16.39
N LEU A 289 -11.15 0.66 17.47
CA LEU A 289 -11.21 1.27 18.80
C LEU A 289 -9.79 1.51 19.27
N SER A 290 -9.43 2.75 19.52
CA SER A 290 -8.16 3.13 20.16
C SER A 290 -8.41 3.52 21.60
N LEU A 291 -7.72 2.84 22.52
CA LEU A 291 -7.70 3.18 23.94
C LEU A 291 -6.30 3.63 24.32
N ALA A 292 -6.20 4.66 25.12
CA ALA A 292 -4.91 5.17 25.60
C ALA A 292 -5.01 5.65 27.05
N GLY A 293 -3.90 5.55 27.77
CA GLY A 293 -3.86 5.95 29.18
C GLY A 293 -2.45 5.96 29.75
N HIS A 294 -2.40 6.01 31.07
CA HIS A 294 -1.17 5.89 31.86
C HIS A 294 -1.29 4.69 32.80
N ARG A 295 -0.20 3.97 33.02
CA ARG A 295 -0.07 2.97 34.05
C ARG A 295 0.23 3.65 35.39
N ASP A 296 0.16 2.88 36.48
CA ASP A 296 0.45 3.37 37.83
C ASP A 296 1.90 3.90 37.97
N ASP A 297 2.83 3.39 37.17
CA ASP A 297 4.22 3.84 37.08
C ASP A 297 4.41 5.12 36.24
N GLY A 298 3.32 5.71 35.73
CA GLY A 298 3.31 6.89 34.88
C GLY A 298 3.65 6.62 33.41
N SER A 299 3.97 5.39 33.02
CA SER A 299 4.21 5.02 31.62
C SER A 299 2.91 5.07 30.79
N ARG A 300 3.05 5.50 29.54
CA ARG A 300 1.92 5.57 28.60
C ARG A 300 1.66 4.22 27.94
N TRP A 301 0.38 3.99 27.59
CA TRP A 301 -0.03 2.90 26.72
C TRP A 301 -1.07 3.40 25.71
N VAL A 302 -1.14 2.75 24.56
CA VAL A 302 -2.14 2.94 23.51
C VAL A 302 -2.65 1.57 23.10
#